data_d932dee2e358fa70ad6cc930bf7b7625
#
_entry.id   d932dee2e358fa70ad6cc930bf7b7625
#
_cell.length_a   1.000
_cell.length_b   1.000
_cell.length_c   1.000
_cell.angle_alpha   90.00
_cell.angle_beta   90.00
_cell.angle_gamma   90.00
#
_symmetry.space_group_name_H-M   'P 1'
#
loop_
_entity.id
_entity.type
_entity.pdbx_description
1 polymer ?
#
loop_
_entity_poly.entity_id
_entity_poly.type
_entity_poly.pdbx_seq_one_letter_code
_entity_poly.pdbx_strand_id
1 'polypeptide(L)'
;MFMANLDFNKNDDKIRLLISEMKRKHTILSLGGGKEKIEKQHKKGKLTARERINYLKDPNSKFLEIGSFAGHEMYEEYGGCPSAGVVGGFIYIKGKLCIVVANDATVKAGAWFPITAKKNLRFQEISIENRLPIIYLVDSAGVFLPMQDEIFPDKEHFGRIFRNNAKMSSMGINQISAIMGSCVAGGAYLPIMSDESIIVNKTASIFLAGSYLVKAAIGENIDNELLGGATPHCEISGITDYKAKNDKDALDKIKSLVDKIGDYEKAGFNRIESIPPQKKEKEIYGIIPRDRSKAYNMKEIIYRLVDNSEFEEYKENYGKSIICGYSRIDGWSVGIVANQREMVKTKKGEVQFGGVIYSDSADKSARFIANCNQKKIPIVFLQDVTGFMVGSKSEHEGIIKDGAKMVNVMSNSVVPKFTFIIGNSYGAGNYAMCGKAYDPRLIFAWPTAKLAVMGGEQAAKVLLQIEKTKLKLKGEKIDTKKEHSILKNIKEKYNKQTSPYYAASRLWIDNIIDPLETRKIISTGIEAANHSPIKEKYNPGVIQT
;
A
#
# COMPACT_ATOMS: atom_id res chain seq x y z
N MET A 1 -23.30 1.34 -33.44
CA MET A 1 -21.87 0.94 -33.44
C MET A 1 -20.91 2.15 -33.35
N PHE A 2 -21.09 3.25 -34.10
CA PHE A 2 -20.22 4.44 -34.06
C PHE A 2 -20.26 5.21 -32.72
N MET A 3 -21.42 5.36 -32.07
CA MET A 3 -21.50 6.09 -30.77
C MET A 3 -20.82 5.33 -29.60
N ALA A 4 -20.92 3.99 -29.58
CA ALA A 4 -20.23 3.20 -28.56
C ALA A 4 -18.69 3.30 -28.65
N ASN A 5 -18.18 3.46 -29.88
CA ASN A 5 -16.74 3.64 -30.11
C ASN A 5 -16.25 5.04 -29.65
N LEU A 6 -17.08 6.08 -29.77
CA LEU A 6 -16.72 7.44 -29.36
C LEU A 6 -16.64 7.58 -27.82
N ASP A 7 -17.57 7.03 -27.07
CA ASP A 7 -17.53 7.05 -25.61
C ASP A 7 -16.35 6.23 -25.08
N PHE A 8 -16.08 5.07 -25.67
CA PHE A 8 -14.90 4.26 -25.36
C PHE A 8 -13.59 5.04 -25.55
N ASN A 9 -13.42 5.71 -26.68
CA ASN A 9 -12.23 6.52 -26.95
C ASN A 9 -12.08 7.69 -25.96
N LYS A 10 -13.19 8.39 -25.65
CA LYS A 10 -13.17 9.47 -24.65
C LYS A 10 -12.80 8.97 -23.23
N ASN A 11 -13.22 7.76 -22.89
CA ASN A 11 -12.84 7.12 -21.64
C ASN A 11 -11.34 6.78 -21.62
N ASP A 12 -10.85 6.15 -22.70
CA ASP A 12 -9.43 5.81 -22.88
C ASP A 12 -8.54 7.04 -22.77
N ASP A 13 -8.85 8.11 -23.48
CA ASP A 13 -8.12 9.39 -23.40
C ASP A 13 -8.09 9.94 -21.98
N LYS A 14 -9.21 9.91 -21.26
CA LYS A 14 -9.29 10.39 -19.89
C LYS A 14 -8.40 9.58 -18.95
N ILE A 15 -8.41 8.26 -19.06
CA ILE A 15 -7.57 7.39 -18.23
C ILE A 15 -6.09 7.61 -18.54
N ARG A 16 -5.71 7.74 -19.80
CA ARG A 16 -4.32 8.05 -20.20
C ARG A 16 -3.83 9.38 -19.63
N LEU A 17 -4.67 10.40 -19.61
CA LEU A 17 -4.35 11.68 -18.98
C LEU A 17 -4.10 11.52 -17.47
N LEU A 18 -4.95 10.77 -16.76
CA LEU A 18 -4.76 10.49 -15.33
C LEU A 18 -3.47 9.69 -15.06
N ILE A 19 -3.17 8.71 -15.91
CA ILE A 19 -1.93 7.93 -15.81
C ILE A 19 -0.70 8.82 -16.11
N SER A 20 -0.78 9.69 -17.11
CA SER A 20 0.29 10.63 -17.41
C SER A 20 0.56 11.59 -16.25
N GLU A 21 -0.49 12.12 -15.63
CA GLU A 21 -0.38 12.94 -14.42
C GLU A 21 0.26 12.17 -13.26
N MET A 22 -0.19 10.93 -13.02
CA MET A 22 0.39 10.06 -12.00
C MET A 22 1.88 9.83 -12.23
N LYS A 23 2.28 9.48 -13.46
CA LYS A 23 3.68 9.25 -13.82
C LYS A 23 4.53 10.52 -13.66
N ARG A 24 4.01 11.68 -14.06
CA ARG A 24 4.68 12.97 -13.86
C ARG A 24 4.91 13.28 -12.39
N LYS A 25 3.89 13.11 -11.54
CA LYS A 25 4.02 13.29 -10.08
C LYS A 25 5.03 12.30 -9.48
N HIS A 26 4.96 11.04 -9.87
CA HIS A 26 5.91 10.02 -9.43
C HIS A 26 7.36 10.37 -9.82
N THR A 27 7.58 10.85 -11.04
CA THR A 27 8.92 11.29 -11.49
C THR A 27 9.47 12.41 -10.61
N ILE A 28 8.63 13.39 -10.25
CA ILE A 28 9.04 14.50 -9.36
C ILE A 28 9.39 13.95 -7.96
N LEU A 29 8.54 13.12 -7.38
CA LEU A 29 8.77 12.53 -6.06
C LEU A 29 10.02 11.63 -6.03
N SER A 30 10.32 10.98 -7.16
CA SER A 30 11.49 10.11 -7.29
C SER A 30 12.83 10.85 -7.24
N LEU A 31 12.82 12.17 -7.40
CA LEU A 31 14.01 13.00 -7.19
C LEU A 31 14.36 13.21 -5.70
N GLY A 32 13.51 12.74 -4.79
CA GLY A 32 13.73 12.90 -3.35
C GLY A 32 13.94 14.36 -2.96
N GLY A 33 15.10 14.67 -2.36
CA GLY A 33 15.51 16.02 -2.00
C GLY A 33 15.96 16.91 -3.16
N GLY A 34 15.87 16.41 -4.43
CA GLY A 34 16.20 17.15 -5.63
C GLY A 34 17.64 16.94 -6.13
N LYS A 35 17.87 17.40 -7.36
CA LYS A 35 19.13 17.15 -8.10
C LYS A 35 20.38 17.59 -7.33
N GLU A 36 20.36 18.77 -6.73
CA GLU A 36 21.48 19.29 -5.95
C GLU A 36 21.88 18.36 -4.79
N LYS A 37 20.88 17.79 -4.10
CA LYS A 37 21.13 16.85 -2.99
C LYS A 37 21.63 15.50 -3.50
N ILE A 38 21.17 15.04 -4.66
CA ILE A 38 21.67 13.86 -5.35
C ILE A 38 23.16 14.04 -5.69
N GLU A 39 23.53 15.16 -6.33
CA GLU A 39 24.93 15.48 -6.64
C GLU A 39 25.83 15.52 -5.39
N LYS A 40 25.30 16.05 -4.27
CA LYS A 40 26.03 16.02 -2.98
C LYS A 40 26.30 14.61 -2.48
N GLN A 41 25.37 13.65 -2.71
CA GLN A 41 25.63 12.23 -2.38
C GLN A 41 26.72 11.65 -3.27
N HIS A 42 26.64 11.88 -4.58
CA HIS A 42 27.65 11.40 -5.52
C HIS A 42 29.05 11.96 -5.24
N LYS A 43 29.17 13.25 -4.90
CA LYS A 43 30.45 13.86 -4.49
C LYS A 43 31.07 13.21 -3.24
N LYS A 44 30.26 12.58 -2.38
CA LYS A 44 30.72 11.79 -1.23
C LYS A 44 31.04 10.33 -1.58
N GLY A 45 30.97 9.95 -2.85
CA GLY A 45 31.17 8.56 -3.30
C GLY A 45 30.01 7.62 -2.97
N LYS A 46 28.82 8.14 -2.63
CA LYS A 46 27.64 7.37 -2.23
C LYS A 46 26.62 7.30 -3.37
N LEU A 47 25.95 6.18 -3.46
CA LEU A 47 24.76 6.00 -4.30
C LEU A 47 23.50 6.55 -3.59
N THR A 48 22.53 6.99 -4.36
CA THR A 48 21.18 7.31 -3.83
C THR A 48 20.42 6.02 -3.47
N ALA A 49 19.35 6.14 -2.68
CA ALA A 49 18.49 5.00 -2.32
C ALA A 49 18.00 4.22 -3.56
N ARG A 50 17.55 4.92 -4.60
CA ARG A 50 17.06 4.30 -5.84
C ARG A 50 18.16 3.62 -6.65
N GLU A 51 19.34 4.20 -6.70
CA GLU A 51 20.51 3.59 -7.35
C GLU A 51 20.99 2.34 -6.61
N ARG A 52 21.00 2.35 -5.27
CA ARG A 52 21.29 1.18 -4.44
C ARG A 52 20.32 0.04 -4.72
N ILE A 53 19.00 0.31 -4.73
CA ILE A 53 17.97 -0.69 -5.05
C ILE A 53 18.12 -1.21 -6.48
N ASN A 54 18.38 -0.33 -7.45
CA ASN A 54 18.54 -0.73 -8.84
C ASN A 54 19.79 -1.61 -9.06
N TYR A 55 20.87 -1.36 -8.32
CA TYR A 55 22.07 -2.21 -8.33
C TYR A 55 21.82 -3.57 -7.66
N LEU A 56 21.04 -3.58 -6.57
CA LEU A 56 20.80 -4.78 -5.76
C LEU A 56 19.88 -5.79 -6.46
N LYS A 57 18.85 -5.31 -7.15
CA LYS A 57 17.86 -6.17 -7.80
C LYS A 57 18.47 -7.00 -8.93
N ASP A 58 17.90 -8.17 -9.17
CA ASP A 58 18.29 -9.03 -10.29
C ASP A 58 18.08 -8.33 -11.65
N PRO A 59 18.96 -8.56 -12.64
CA PRO A 59 18.77 -8.08 -13.99
C PRO A 59 17.40 -8.49 -14.54
N ASN A 60 16.75 -7.59 -15.27
CA ASN A 60 15.42 -7.80 -15.87
C ASN A 60 14.26 -8.01 -14.89
N SER A 61 14.51 -8.07 -13.58
CA SER A 61 13.45 -8.06 -12.59
C SER A 61 12.88 -6.65 -12.40
N LYS A 62 11.59 -6.56 -12.07
CA LYS A 62 10.95 -5.28 -11.79
C LYS A 62 10.96 -5.01 -10.28
N PHE A 63 11.15 -3.75 -9.93
CA PHE A 63 10.93 -3.25 -8.59
C PHE A 63 9.47 -2.85 -8.43
N LEU A 64 8.74 -3.51 -7.53
CA LEU A 64 7.38 -3.10 -7.15
C LEU A 64 7.49 -2.19 -5.93
N GLU A 65 7.50 -0.89 -6.17
CA GLU A 65 7.62 0.13 -5.12
C GLU A 65 6.31 0.26 -4.32
N ILE A 66 6.42 0.28 -3.00
CA ILE A 66 5.32 0.51 -2.05
C ILE A 66 5.42 1.92 -1.50
N GLY A 67 4.30 2.65 -1.48
CA GLY A 67 4.21 3.98 -0.88
C GLY A 67 5.05 5.05 -1.60
N SER A 68 5.15 5.02 -2.94
CA SER A 68 5.90 6.04 -3.68
C SER A 68 5.35 7.46 -3.50
N PHE A 69 4.03 7.58 -3.23
CA PHE A 69 3.35 8.85 -2.94
C PHE A 69 3.26 9.17 -1.44
N ALA A 70 3.80 8.35 -0.55
CA ALA A 70 3.77 8.63 0.88
C ALA A 70 4.44 9.97 1.20
N GLY A 71 3.80 10.80 2.03
CA GLY A 71 4.29 12.14 2.37
C GLY A 71 4.05 13.22 1.30
N HIS A 72 3.41 12.88 0.15
CA HIS A 72 3.09 13.86 -0.89
C HIS A 72 2.14 14.94 -0.37
N GLU A 73 2.49 16.22 -0.57
CA GLU A 73 1.78 17.39 -0.02
C GLU A 73 1.59 17.34 1.50
N MET A 74 2.57 16.77 2.21
CA MET A 74 2.64 16.78 3.68
C MET A 74 3.97 17.41 4.13
N TYR A 75 3.95 18.05 5.31
CA TYR A 75 5.14 18.65 5.92
C TYR A 75 5.80 19.75 5.08
N GLU A 76 4.99 20.51 4.33
CA GLU A 76 5.48 21.57 3.44
C GLU A 76 6.20 22.68 4.22
N GLU A 77 5.78 22.98 5.45
CA GLU A 77 6.42 23.88 6.40
C GLU A 77 7.87 23.50 6.73
N TYR A 78 8.20 22.21 6.60
CA TYR A 78 9.57 21.69 6.76
C TYR A 78 10.26 21.41 5.41
N GLY A 79 9.64 21.79 4.28
CA GLY A 79 10.15 21.55 2.93
C GLY A 79 9.82 20.16 2.37
N GLY A 80 8.78 19.51 2.92
CA GLY A 80 8.23 18.26 2.42
C GLY A 80 8.99 17.00 2.83
N CYS A 81 8.35 15.86 2.60
CA CYS A 81 8.91 14.53 2.84
C CYS A 81 8.53 13.56 1.70
N PRO A 82 9.08 13.76 0.48
CA PRO A 82 8.75 12.94 -0.69
C PRO A 82 9.08 11.46 -0.44
N SER A 83 8.17 10.58 -0.88
CA SER A 83 8.25 9.13 -0.65
C SER A 83 8.45 8.76 0.83
N ALA A 84 8.02 9.63 1.78
CA ALA A 84 8.25 9.48 3.22
C ALA A 84 9.74 9.40 3.61
N GLY A 85 10.66 9.93 2.80
CA GLY A 85 12.10 9.86 3.06
C GLY A 85 12.68 8.44 3.01
N VAL A 86 11.92 7.47 2.50
CA VAL A 86 12.34 6.06 2.39
C VAL A 86 11.78 5.43 1.13
N VAL A 87 12.60 4.71 0.38
CA VAL A 87 12.23 3.98 -0.83
C VAL A 87 12.27 2.49 -0.55
N GLY A 88 11.23 1.75 -0.93
CA GLY A 88 11.22 0.31 -0.69
C GLY A 88 10.05 -0.41 -1.36
N GLY A 89 10.08 -1.71 -1.30
CA GLY A 89 9.11 -2.61 -1.92
C GLY A 89 9.68 -3.98 -2.23
N PHE A 90 9.06 -4.67 -3.17
CA PHE A 90 9.45 -6.02 -3.58
C PHE A 90 10.53 -5.99 -4.65
N ILE A 91 11.59 -6.76 -4.45
CA ILE A 91 12.63 -7.02 -5.45
C ILE A 91 13.04 -8.50 -5.43
N TYR A 92 13.60 -8.96 -6.54
CA TYR A 92 14.31 -10.23 -6.58
C TYR A 92 15.81 -10.01 -6.41
N ILE A 93 16.43 -10.81 -5.54
CA ILE A 93 17.86 -10.86 -5.29
C ILE A 93 18.28 -12.33 -5.39
N LYS A 94 19.11 -12.67 -6.37
CA LYS A 94 19.53 -14.07 -6.61
C LYS A 94 18.33 -15.03 -6.73
N GLY A 95 17.30 -14.60 -7.45
CA GLY A 95 16.07 -15.36 -7.67
C GLY A 95 15.12 -15.43 -6.47
N LYS A 96 15.48 -14.85 -5.32
CA LYS A 96 14.63 -14.85 -4.11
C LYS A 96 13.88 -13.54 -3.98
N LEU A 97 12.58 -13.63 -3.73
CA LEU A 97 11.72 -12.47 -3.48
C LEU A 97 12.00 -11.90 -2.08
N CYS A 98 12.36 -10.62 -2.03
CA CYS A 98 12.73 -9.91 -0.81
C CYS A 98 11.98 -8.57 -0.71
N ILE A 99 11.88 -8.05 0.51
CA ILE A 99 11.54 -6.65 0.76
C ILE A 99 12.83 -5.85 0.91
N VAL A 100 12.95 -4.74 0.21
CA VAL A 100 14.04 -3.78 0.38
C VAL A 100 13.51 -2.49 0.97
N VAL A 101 14.26 -1.90 1.89
CA VAL A 101 13.95 -0.63 2.57
C VAL A 101 15.20 0.22 2.59
N ALA A 102 15.21 1.34 1.86
CA ALA A 102 16.36 2.22 1.73
C ALA A 102 16.02 3.63 2.20
N ASN A 103 16.72 4.16 3.19
CA ASN A 103 16.60 5.56 3.56
C ASN A 103 17.07 6.46 2.42
N ASP A 104 16.31 7.50 2.12
CA ASP A 104 16.70 8.53 1.17
C ASP A 104 17.40 9.68 1.88
N ALA A 105 18.73 9.61 1.94
CA ALA A 105 19.55 10.64 2.57
C ALA A 105 19.47 12.01 1.88
N THR A 106 18.88 12.10 0.67
CA THR A 106 18.63 13.37 0.00
C THR A 106 17.47 14.13 0.66
N VAL A 107 16.55 13.41 1.35
CA VAL A 107 15.41 13.96 2.08
C VAL A 107 15.79 14.15 3.54
N LYS A 108 16.07 15.40 3.95
CA LYS A 108 16.40 15.76 5.34
C LYS A 108 17.47 14.85 5.99
N ALA A 109 18.51 14.48 5.22
CA ALA A 109 19.57 13.55 5.65
C ALA A 109 19.04 12.19 6.14
N GLY A 110 17.92 11.72 5.59
CA GLY A 110 17.27 10.47 6.01
C GLY A 110 16.57 10.53 7.36
N ALA A 111 16.23 11.73 7.85
CA ALA A 111 15.49 11.89 9.11
C ALA A 111 14.07 11.31 9.02
N TRP A 112 13.59 10.79 10.14
CA TRP A 112 12.31 10.10 10.24
C TRP A 112 11.19 11.05 10.67
N PHE A 113 10.26 11.29 9.76
CA PHE A 113 8.97 11.91 10.01
C PHE A 113 7.95 10.87 10.52
N PRO A 114 6.79 11.26 11.05
CA PRO A 114 5.74 10.30 11.41
C PRO A 114 5.36 9.37 10.27
N ILE A 115 5.27 9.89 9.04
CA ILE A 115 4.96 9.07 7.85
C ILE A 115 6.11 8.13 7.47
N THR A 116 7.37 8.46 7.79
CA THR A 116 8.52 7.58 7.59
C THR A 116 8.43 6.34 8.47
N ALA A 117 8.09 6.54 9.75
CA ALA A 117 7.87 5.44 10.70
C ALA A 117 6.71 4.53 10.23
N LYS A 118 5.58 5.12 9.86
CA LYS A 118 4.42 4.40 9.33
C LYS A 118 4.76 3.57 8.10
N LYS A 119 5.59 4.10 7.19
CA LYS A 119 6.01 3.38 5.98
C LYS A 119 6.95 2.21 6.30
N ASN A 120 7.90 2.39 7.23
CA ASN A 120 8.76 1.30 7.68
C ASN A 120 7.96 0.18 8.36
N LEU A 121 6.97 0.52 9.19
CA LEU A 121 6.05 -0.46 9.77
C LEU A 121 5.30 -1.23 8.70
N ARG A 122 4.87 -0.57 7.60
CA ARG A 122 4.21 -1.26 6.48
C ARG A 122 5.15 -2.26 5.79
N PHE A 123 6.41 -1.95 5.60
CA PHE A 123 7.38 -2.90 5.05
C PHE A 123 7.58 -4.11 5.97
N GLN A 124 7.69 -3.87 7.26
CA GLN A 124 7.80 -4.96 8.25
C GLN A 124 6.53 -5.81 8.29
N GLU A 125 5.33 -5.19 8.25
CA GLU A 125 4.05 -5.88 8.16
C GLU A 125 4.01 -6.80 6.92
N ILE A 126 4.34 -6.29 5.74
CA ILE A 126 4.41 -7.08 4.51
C ILE A 126 5.42 -8.24 4.65
N SER A 127 6.58 -7.99 5.23
CA SER A 127 7.59 -9.03 5.45
C SER A 127 7.09 -10.10 6.44
N ILE A 128 6.50 -9.69 7.55
CA ILE A 128 5.95 -10.59 8.58
C ILE A 128 4.84 -11.48 8.02
N GLU A 129 3.87 -10.88 7.35
CA GLU A 129 2.70 -11.58 6.82
C GLU A 129 3.07 -12.59 5.71
N ASN A 130 4.07 -12.26 4.91
CA ASN A 130 4.51 -13.09 3.79
C ASN A 130 5.79 -13.89 4.07
N ARG A 131 6.39 -13.76 5.27
CA ARG A 131 7.66 -14.40 5.66
C ARG A 131 8.81 -14.16 4.67
N LEU A 132 8.85 -12.95 4.10
CA LEU A 132 9.88 -12.57 3.15
C LEU A 132 11.12 -12.01 3.86
N PRO A 133 12.32 -12.33 3.39
CA PRO A 133 13.54 -11.65 3.85
C PRO A 133 13.41 -10.15 3.64
N ILE A 134 13.93 -9.37 4.60
CA ILE A 134 13.94 -7.91 4.52
C ILE A 134 15.37 -7.37 4.55
N ILE A 135 15.65 -6.45 3.64
CA ILE A 135 16.95 -5.83 3.45
C ILE A 135 16.86 -4.36 3.77
N TYR A 136 17.62 -3.90 4.75
CA TYR A 136 17.67 -2.50 5.15
C TYR A 136 18.96 -1.84 4.62
N LEU A 137 18.82 -0.77 3.83
CA LEU A 137 19.91 0.07 3.37
C LEU A 137 19.86 1.38 4.15
N VAL A 138 20.61 1.44 5.25
CA VAL A 138 20.46 2.47 6.28
C VAL A 138 21.37 3.66 6.03
N ASP A 139 20.76 4.85 5.97
CA ASP A 139 21.45 6.14 5.80
C ASP A 139 20.56 7.23 6.42
N SER A 140 20.59 7.35 7.76
CA SER A 140 19.57 8.08 8.50
C SER A 140 20.13 8.90 9.67
N ALA A 141 19.73 10.17 9.73
CA ALA A 141 20.03 11.06 10.85
C ALA A 141 19.19 10.79 12.13
N GLY A 142 18.35 9.75 12.13
CA GLY A 142 17.45 9.44 13.24
C GLY A 142 16.12 10.20 13.17
N VAL A 143 15.46 10.40 14.30
CA VAL A 143 14.14 11.09 14.40
C VAL A 143 14.25 12.54 13.96
N PHE A 144 13.26 13.02 13.19
CA PHE A 144 13.12 14.43 12.88
C PHE A 144 12.69 15.20 14.13
N LEU A 145 13.66 15.79 14.83
CA LEU A 145 13.48 16.38 16.17
C LEU A 145 12.32 17.37 16.30
N PRO A 146 12.02 18.23 15.29
CA PRO A 146 10.87 19.14 15.39
C PRO A 146 9.51 18.45 15.55
N MET A 147 9.42 17.14 15.28
CA MET A 147 8.19 16.34 15.39
C MET A 147 8.37 15.12 16.30
N GLN A 148 9.30 15.18 17.24
CA GLN A 148 9.64 14.05 18.10
C GLN A 148 8.46 13.56 18.96
N ASP A 149 7.58 14.45 19.37
CA ASP A 149 6.38 14.19 20.14
C ASP A 149 5.32 13.35 19.37
N GLU A 150 5.33 13.40 18.03
CA GLU A 150 4.47 12.59 17.19
C GLU A 150 5.07 11.21 16.83
N ILE A 151 6.33 10.94 17.20
CA ILE A 151 7.05 9.74 16.76
C ILE A 151 7.45 8.85 17.92
N PHE A 152 7.94 9.45 19.03
CA PHE A 152 8.74 8.74 20.01
C PHE A 152 7.99 7.69 20.83
N PRO A 153 6.93 8.04 21.61
CA PRO A 153 6.42 7.10 22.62
C PRO A 153 5.25 6.24 22.16
N ASP A 154 4.69 6.51 20.99
CA ASP A 154 3.45 5.85 20.57
C ASP A 154 3.69 4.42 20.10
N LYS A 155 2.66 3.58 20.28
CA LYS A 155 2.69 2.15 19.99
C LYS A 155 3.02 1.81 18.54
N GLU A 156 2.42 2.50 17.58
CA GLU A 156 2.56 2.22 16.15
C GLU A 156 3.51 3.21 15.47
N HIS A 157 4.64 3.49 16.12
CA HIS A 157 5.68 4.39 15.65
C HIS A 157 7.10 3.79 15.79
N PHE A 158 8.07 4.63 16.08
CA PHE A 158 9.49 4.33 16.01
C PHE A 158 9.89 3.10 16.85
N GLY A 159 9.45 3.02 18.11
CA GLY A 159 9.76 1.90 19.00
C GLY A 159 9.19 0.57 18.53
N ARG A 160 8.04 0.59 17.82
CA ARG A 160 7.42 -0.62 17.27
C ARG A 160 8.31 -1.29 16.24
N ILE A 161 9.10 -0.53 15.50
CA ILE A 161 10.02 -1.03 14.47
C ILE A 161 11.06 -1.96 15.09
N PHE A 162 11.66 -1.56 16.21
CA PHE A 162 12.67 -2.36 16.91
C PHE A 162 12.06 -3.62 17.54
N ARG A 163 10.88 -3.48 18.14
CA ARG A 163 10.14 -4.66 18.59
C ARG A 163 9.88 -5.64 17.45
N ASN A 164 9.51 -5.14 16.29
CA ASN A 164 9.26 -5.98 15.12
C ASN A 164 10.54 -6.65 14.62
N ASN A 165 11.70 -5.97 14.60
CA ASN A 165 12.99 -6.62 14.30
C ASN A 165 13.21 -7.87 15.17
N ALA A 166 13.07 -7.74 16.50
CA ALA A 166 13.23 -8.85 17.41
C ALA A 166 12.22 -9.98 17.15
N LYS A 167 10.96 -9.62 16.85
CA LYS A 167 9.92 -10.63 16.54
C LYS A 167 10.17 -11.32 15.20
N MET A 168 10.58 -10.59 14.18
CA MET A 168 10.90 -11.14 12.86
C MET A 168 12.04 -12.15 12.94
N SER A 169 13.12 -11.82 13.65
CA SER A 169 14.22 -12.74 13.90
C SER A 169 13.73 -14.02 14.60
N SER A 170 12.93 -13.88 15.67
CA SER A 170 12.35 -15.04 16.37
C SER A 170 11.40 -15.89 15.52
N MET A 171 10.83 -15.32 14.45
CA MET A 171 9.99 -16.02 13.47
C MET A 171 10.81 -16.68 12.35
N GLY A 172 12.13 -16.53 12.34
CA GLY A 172 13.00 -17.00 11.27
C GLY A 172 12.90 -16.21 9.96
N ILE A 173 12.48 -14.95 10.04
CA ILE A 173 12.47 -14.04 8.88
C ILE A 173 13.84 -13.36 8.82
N ASN A 174 14.60 -13.66 7.78
CA ASN A 174 15.95 -13.14 7.63
C ASN A 174 15.96 -11.63 7.44
N GLN A 175 16.80 -10.94 8.21
CA GLN A 175 17.00 -9.51 8.20
C GLN A 175 18.47 -9.20 7.95
N ILE A 176 18.78 -8.55 6.83
CA ILE A 176 20.15 -8.14 6.48
C ILE A 176 20.16 -6.62 6.38
N SER A 177 21.09 -5.97 7.06
CA SER A 177 21.25 -4.53 7.01
C SER A 177 22.60 -4.10 6.45
N ALA A 178 22.63 -3.00 5.70
CA ALA A 178 23.85 -2.31 5.33
C ALA A 178 23.81 -0.86 5.82
N ILE A 179 24.78 -0.50 6.64
CA ILE A 179 24.98 0.87 7.11
C ILE A 179 25.80 1.59 6.04
N MET A 180 25.14 2.47 5.28
CA MET A 180 25.68 3.11 4.06
C MET A 180 25.80 4.63 4.21
N GLY A 181 25.69 5.11 5.43
CA GLY A 181 25.82 6.51 5.79
C GLY A 181 25.76 6.69 7.30
N SER A 182 25.48 7.92 7.74
CA SER A 182 25.33 8.19 9.16
C SER A 182 24.13 7.43 9.73
N CYS A 183 24.30 6.82 10.89
CA CYS A 183 23.25 6.11 11.61
C CYS A 183 23.33 6.48 13.09
N VAL A 184 22.42 7.33 13.55
CA VAL A 184 22.52 8.03 14.84
C VAL A 184 21.37 7.70 15.75
N ALA A 185 21.65 7.60 17.04
CA ALA A 185 20.69 7.44 18.13
C ALA A 185 19.75 6.24 17.94
N GLY A 186 18.44 6.43 18.06
CA GLY A 186 17.46 5.36 17.88
C GLY A 186 17.54 4.66 16.51
N GLY A 187 17.95 5.36 15.43
CA GLY A 187 18.15 4.77 14.12
C GLY A 187 19.26 3.71 14.08
N ALA A 188 20.19 3.73 15.05
CA ALA A 188 21.25 2.75 15.16
C ALA A 188 20.76 1.35 15.58
N TYR A 189 19.61 1.25 16.26
CA TYR A 189 19.08 -0.03 16.67
C TYR A 189 18.58 -0.87 15.50
N LEU A 190 18.00 -0.25 14.46
CA LEU A 190 17.47 -0.96 13.31
C LEU A 190 18.50 -1.90 12.64
N PRO A 191 19.71 -1.43 12.23
CA PRO A 191 20.70 -2.30 11.62
C PRO A 191 21.29 -3.32 12.59
N ILE A 192 21.46 -2.97 13.85
CA ILE A 192 22.13 -3.86 14.83
C ILE A 192 21.17 -4.95 15.36
N MET A 193 19.88 -4.71 15.29
CA MET A 193 18.87 -5.74 15.60
C MET A 193 18.52 -6.62 14.38
N SER A 194 19.12 -6.38 13.21
CA SER A 194 19.07 -7.29 12.08
C SER A 194 19.92 -8.54 12.36
N ASP A 195 19.68 -9.63 11.64
CA ASP A 195 20.41 -10.88 11.87
C ASP A 195 21.87 -10.79 11.39
N GLU A 196 22.12 -9.99 10.34
CA GLU A 196 23.46 -9.72 9.82
C GLU A 196 23.59 -8.25 9.40
N SER A 197 24.74 -7.65 9.69
CA SER A 197 25.01 -6.22 9.45
C SER A 197 26.33 -5.98 8.69
N ILE A 198 26.28 -5.06 7.76
CA ILE A 198 27.41 -4.64 6.92
C ILE A 198 27.61 -3.14 7.14
N ILE A 199 28.85 -2.68 7.26
CA ILE A 199 29.16 -1.25 7.33
C ILE A 199 30.10 -0.81 6.21
N VAL A 200 29.81 0.30 5.54
CA VAL A 200 30.66 0.86 4.50
C VAL A 200 31.76 1.71 5.11
N ASN A 201 33.01 1.40 4.78
CA ASN A 201 34.19 2.09 5.29
C ASN A 201 34.20 3.57 4.87
N LYS A 202 34.59 4.46 5.77
CA LYS A 202 34.77 5.92 5.58
C LYS A 202 33.52 6.73 5.29
N THR A 203 32.47 6.15 4.72
CA THR A 203 31.23 6.88 4.37
C THR A 203 30.09 6.60 5.32
N ALA A 204 30.20 5.57 6.14
CA ALA A 204 29.21 5.17 7.11
C ALA A 204 29.76 5.23 8.54
N SER A 205 28.86 5.55 9.46
CA SER A 205 29.14 5.51 10.91
C SER A 205 27.88 5.18 11.68
N ILE A 206 28.03 4.50 12.81
CA ILE A 206 26.91 4.15 13.68
C ILE A 206 27.31 4.38 15.14
N PHE A 207 26.47 5.12 15.88
CA PHE A 207 26.68 5.42 17.30
C PHE A 207 25.38 5.90 17.94
N LEU A 208 25.27 5.76 19.25
CA LEU A 208 24.15 6.32 20.03
C LEU A 208 24.25 7.85 20.13
N ALA A 209 25.46 8.37 20.35
CA ALA A 209 25.75 9.78 20.41
C ALA A 209 26.94 10.11 19.52
N GLY A 210 26.78 11.02 18.57
CA GLY A 210 27.87 11.47 17.70
C GLY A 210 28.92 12.31 18.45
N SER A 211 30.07 12.52 17.83
CA SER A 211 31.25 13.22 18.41
C SER A 211 30.91 14.56 19.09
N TYR A 212 29.98 15.33 18.51
CA TYR A 212 29.53 16.59 19.10
C TYR A 212 28.85 16.41 20.46
N LEU A 213 27.95 15.42 20.59
CA LEU A 213 27.27 15.11 21.84
C LEU A 213 28.22 14.50 22.88
N VAL A 214 29.16 13.64 22.43
CA VAL A 214 30.22 13.08 23.29
C VAL A 214 31.05 14.20 23.89
N LYS A 215 31.50 15.16 23.07
CA LYS A 215 32.25 16.32 23.52
C LYS A 215 31.45 17.17 24.52
N ALA A 216 30.15 17.40 24.26
CA ALA A 216 29.30 18.19 25.15
C ALA A 216 29.02 17.46 26.48
N ALA A 217 28.89 16.13 26.48
CA ALA A 217 28.51 15.35 27.65
C ALA A 217 29.69 15.03 28.57
N ILE A 218 30.85 14.66 28.02
CA ILE A 218 32.01 14.17 28.79
C ILE A 218 33.33 14.85 28.43
N GLY A 219 33.34 15.86 27.53
CA GLY A 219 34.50 16.61 27.14
C GLY A 219 35.49 15.89 26.19
N GLU A 220 35.21 14.67 25.80
CA GLU A 220 36.06 13.88 24.90
C GLU A 220 35.98 14.44 23.45
N ASN A 221 37.18 14.66 22.87
CA ASN A 221 37.32 15.14 21.50
C ASN A 221 37.71 13.98 20.57
N ILE A 222 36.72 13.36 19.93
CA ILE A 222 36.90 12.23 19.03
C ILE A 222 36.14 12.50 17.71
N ASP A 223 36.68 12.08 16.58
CA ASP A 223 35.98 12.17 15.32
C ASP A 223 34.96 11.00 15.14
N ASN A 224 34.01 11.18 14.23
CA ASN A 224 32.94 10.19 14.01
C ASN A 224 33.48 8.85 13.44
N GLU A 225 34.55 8.83 12.65
CA GLU A 225 35.14 7.59 12.10
C GLU A 225 35.82 6.76 13.19
N LEU A 226 36.56 7.43 14.09
CA LEU A 226 37.16 6.76 15.25
C LEU A 226 36.13 6.34 16.30
N LEU A 227 35.06 7.11 16.47
CA LEU A 227 33.99 6.81 17.42
C LEU A 227 33.13 5.64 16.98
N GLY A 228 32.70 5.63 15.72
CA GLY A 228 31.68 4.69 15.26
C GLY A 228 31.75 4.34 13.77
N GLY A 229 32.97 4.41 13.18
CA GLY A 229 33.18 3.99 11.80
C GLY A 229 33.34 2.48 11.66
N ALA A 230 33.66 2.04 10.46
CA ALA A 230 33.75 0.62 10.14
C ALA A 230 34.84 -0.12 10.91
N THR A 231 36.01 0.50 11.11
CA THR A 231 37.12 -0.13 11.81
C THR A 231 36.82 -0.42 13.28
N PRO A 232 36.40 0.57 14.11
CA PRO A 232 36.11 0.28 15.51
C PRO A 232 34.98 -0.73 15.67
N HIS A 233 33.99 -0.74 14.79
CA HIS A 233 32.79 -1.62 14.94
C HIS A 233 32.99 -3.03 14.37
N CYS A 234 33.84 -3.23 13.40
CA CYS A 234 34.16 -4.58 12.91
C CYS A 234 35.33 -5.23 13.68
N GLU A 235 36.29 -4.42 14.19
CA GLU A 235 37.58 -4.97 14.69
C GLU A 235 37.71 -4.85 16.22
N ILE A 236 36.98 -3.93 16.88
CA ILE A 236 37.12 -3.71 18.33
C ILE A 236 35.81 -4.12 19.06
N SER A 237 34.68 -3.51 18.71
CA SER A 237 33.42 -3.76 19.42
C SER A 237 32.64 -4.97 18.90
N GLY A 238 32.91 -5.42 17.66
CA GLY A 238 32.15 -6.51 17.03
C GLY A 238 30.68 -6.23 16.79
N ILE A 239 30.27 -4.95 16.74
CA ILE A 239 28.87 -4.55 16.54
C ILE A 239 28.39 -4.89 15.12
N THR A 240 29.29 -4.79 14.11
CA THR A 240 28.97 -5.09 12.71
C THR A 240 29.79 -6.28 12.22
N ASP A 241 29.13 -7.14 11.40
CA ASP A 241 29.70 -8.43 10.99
C ASP A 241 30.65 -8.29 9.80
N TYR A 242 30.38 -7.35 8.88
CA TYR A 242 31.15 -7.21 7.64
C TYR A 242 31.51 -5.76 7.35
N LYS A 243 32.78 -5.55 6.96
CA LYS A 243 33.33 -4.27 6.49
C LYS A 243 33.32 -4.26 4.96
N ALA A 244 32.64 -3.30 4.35
CA ALA A 244 32.62 -3.10 2.90
C ALA A 244 33.44 -1.89 2.47
N LYS A 245 34.07 -1.95 1.29
CA LYS A 245 34.92 -0.87 0.77
C LYS A 245 34.11 0.35 0.31
N ASN A 246 32.95 0.13 -0.24
CA ASN A 246 32.03 1.14 -0.80
C ASN A 246 30.61 0.58 -0.91
N ASP A 247 29.66 1.41 -1.38
CA ASP A 247 28.26 1.02 -1.55
C ASP A 247 28.07 -0.25 -2.40
N LYS A 248 28.78 -0.38 -3.52
CA LYS A 248 28.65 -1.56 -4.41
C LYS A 248 29.14 -2.84 -3.73
N ASP A 249 30.27 -2.77 -3.04
CA ASP A 249 30.83 -3.91 -2.29
C ASP A 249 29.85 -4.37 -1.19
N ALA A 250 29.21 -3.43 -0.49
CA ALA A 250 28.16 -3.76 0.49
C ALA A 250 26.95 -4.44 -0.17
N LEU A 251 26.51 -3.94 -1.32
CA LEU A 251 25.37 -4.52 -2.06
C LEU A 251 25.71 -5.91 -2.63
N ASP A 252 26.93 -6.13 -3.08
CA ASP A 252 27.39 -7.45 -3.54
C ASP A 252 27.51 -8.43 -2.36
N LYS A 253 27.91 -7.96 -1.18
CA LYS A 253 27.87 -8.77 0.05
C LYS A 253 26.42 -9.17 0.38
N ILE A 254 25.46 -8.25 0.31
CA ILE A 254 24.03 -8.58 0.50
C ILE A 254 23.58 -9.66 -0.50
N LYS A 255 23.90 -9.53 -1.79
CA LYS A 255 23.59 -10.57 -2.80
C LYS A 255 24.16 -11.92 -2.41
N SER A 256 25.40 -11.95 -1.93
CA SER A 256 26.06 -13.17 -1.48
C SER A 256 25.39 -13.80 -0.24
N LEU A 257 24.90 -12.99 0.70
CA LEU A 257 24.20 -13.48 1.89
C LEU A 257 22.80 -14.00 1.51
N VAL A 258 22.04 -13.24 0.72
CA VAL A 258 20.71 -13.67 0.25
C VAL A 258 20.75 -14.96 -0.55
N ASP A 259 21.79 -15.16 -1.37
CA ASP A 259 22.01 -16.39 -2.15
C ASP A 259 22.03 -17.65 -1.28
N LYS A 260 22.48 -17.53 -0.05
CA LYS A 260 22.65 -18.65 0.91
C LYS A 260 21.43 -18.87 1.82
N ILE A 261 20.41 -18.03 1.74
CA ILE A 261 19.18 -18.26 2.52
C ILE A 261 18.52 -19.55 2.03
N GLY A 262 18.17 -20.45 2.92
CA GLY A 262 17.47 -21.70 2.60
C GLY A 262 16.04 -21.48 2.10
N ASP A 263 15.44 -22.51 1.55
CA ASP A 263 14.03 -22.47 1.14
C ASP A 263 13.09 -22.56 2.35
N TYR A 264 11.95 -21.88 2.21
CA TYR A 264 10.89 -21.90 3.22
C TYR A 264 9.75 -22.84 2.83
N GLU A 265 9.02 -23.31 3.84
CA GLU A 265 7.74 -23.99 3.64
C GLU A 265 6.77 -23.04 2.92
N LYS A 266 6.09 -23.53 1.87
CA LYS A 266 5.15 -22.74 1.07
C LYS A 266 3.71 -22.99 1.51
N ALA A 267 2.83 -22.00 1.30
CA ALA A 267 1.39 -22.17 1.51
C ALA A 267 0.76 -23.20 0.56
N GLY A 268 1.37 -23.43 -0.61
CA GLY A 268 0.90 -24.40 -1.58
C GLY A 268 -0.32 -23.94 -2.36
N PHE A 269 -0.44 -22.63 -2.66
CA PHE A 269 -1.49 -22.13 -3.55
C PHE A 269 -1.34 -22.74 -4.95
N ASN A 270 -2.50 -23.10 -5.54
CA ASN A 270 -2.51 -23.76 -6.84
C ASN A 270 -2.06 -22.80 -7.96
N ARG A 271 -1.05 -23.21 -8.72
CA ARG A 271 -0.55 -22.49 -9.90
C ARG A 271 -0.32 -23.46 -11.05
N ILE A 272 -0.72 -23.04 -12.24
CA ILE A 272 -0.44 -23.72 -13.51
C ILE A 272 0.33 -22.76 -14.43
N GLU A 273 0.61 -23.17 -15.65
CA GLU A 273 1.18 -22.29 -16.66
C GLU A 273 0.26 -21.08 -16.93
N SER A 274 0.86 -19.89 -17.01
CA SER A 274 0.14 -18.64 -17.24
C SER A 274 -0.35 -18.54 -18.67
N ILE A 275 -1.62 -18.19 -18.87
CA ILE A 275 -2.22 -17.92 -20.17
C ILE A 275 -2.63 -16.44 -20.20
N PRO A 276 -2.22 -15.65 -21.21
CA PRO A 276 -2.65 -14.27 -21.31
C PRO A 276 -4.17 -14.17 -21.54
N PRO A 277 -4.81 -13.07 -21.14
CA PRO A 277 -6.21 -12.81 -21.47
C PRO A 277 -6.44 -12.81 -22.99
N GLN A 278 -7.56 -13.37 -23.44
CA GLN A 278 -7.98 -13.27 -24.84
C GLN A 278 -8.45 -11.85 -25.21
N LYS A 279 -9.11 -11.17 -24.26
CA LYS A 279 -9.48 -9.75 -24.41
C LYS A 279 -8.24 -8.86 -24.20
N LYS A 280 -8.08 -7.86 -25.06
CA LYS A 280 -6.92 -6.96 -25.03
C LYS A 280 -6.88 -6.16 -23.71
N GLU A 281 -5.85 -6.37 -22.92
CA GLU A 281 -5.67 -5.69 -21.61
C GLU A 281 -5.73 -4.16 -21.72
N LYS A 282 -5.15 -3.57 -22.79
CA LYS A 282 -5.16 -2.11 -23.01
C LYS A 282 -6.56 -1.49 -23.12
N GLU A 283 -7.56 -2.29 -23.46
CA GLU A 283 -8.95 -1.82 -23.56
C GLU A 283 -9.57 -1.52 -22.18
N ILE A 284 -8.93 -1.91 -21.07
CA ILE A 284 -9.35 -1.52 -19.71
C ILE A 284 -9.56 -0.02 -19.60
N TYR A 285 -8.73 0.78 -20.27
CA TYR A 285 -8.83 2.24 -20.21
C TYR A 285 -10.14 2.78 -20.78
N GLY A 286 -10.70 2.13 -21.81
CA GLY A 286 -11.95 2.56 -22.43
C GLY A 286 -13.21 2.11 -21.69
N ILE A 287 -13.10 1.17 -20.73
CA ILE A 287 -14.26 0.59 -20.04
C ILE A 287 -14.79 1.52 -18.95
N ILE A 288 -13.90 2.16 -18.20
CA ILE A 288 -14.29 3.04 -17.08
C ILE A 288 -14.81 4.36 -17.62
N PRO A 289 -16.09 4.72 -17.38
CA PRO A 289 -16.66 5.94 -17.91
C PRO A 289 -15.91 7.19 -17.41
N ARG A 290 -15.66 8.13 -18.33
CA ARG A 290 -15.18 9.48 -18.01
C ARG A 290 -16.10 10.18 -17.00
N ASP A 291 -17.40 10.05 -17.22
CA ASP A 291 -18.45 10.46 -16.29
C ASP A 291 -18.71 9.32 -15.31
N ARG A 292 -18.27 9.49 -14.07
CA ARG A 292 -18.38 8.48 -13.00
C ARG A 292 -19.81 8.21 -12.54
N SER A 293 -20.81 8.97 -12.99
CA SER A 293 -22.22 8.67 -12.78
C SER A 293 -22.75 7.59 -13.73
N LYS A 294 -22.08 7.39 -14.87
CA LYS A 294 -22.44 6.34 -15.83
C LYS A 294 -22.05 4.96 -15.34
N ALA A 295 -22.92 4.00 -15.65
CA ALA A 295 -22.71 2.60 -15.36
C ALA A 295 -21.71 1.95 -16.34
N TYR A 296 -21.05 0.89 -15.90
CA TYR A 296 -20.24 0.01 -16.74
C TYR A 296 -20.28 -1.41 -16.19
N ASN A 297 -20.03 -2.40 -17.05
CA ASN A 297 -19.99 -3.79 -16.64
C ASN A 297 -18.63 -4.16 -16.08
N MET A 298 -18.56 -4.50 -14.79
CA MET A 298 -17.33 -4.91 -14.13
C MET A 298 -16.74 -6.21 -14.69
N LYS A 299 -17.56 -7.10 -15.26
CA LYS A 299 -17.08 -8.32 -15.92
C LYS A 299 -16.12 -8.00 -17.08
N GLU A 300 -16.31 -6.88 -17.78
CA GLU A 300 -15.39 -6.47 -18.85
C GLU A 300 -13.98 -6.15 -18.34
N ILE A 301 -13.85 -5.66 -17.10
CA ILE A 301 -12.54 -5.50 -16.44
C ILE A 301 -12.00 -6.88 -16.06
N ILE A 302 -12.82 -7.72 -15.41
CA ILE A 302 -12.41 -9.06 -14.98
C ILE A 302 -11.85 -9.87 -16.15
N TYR A 303 -12.56 -9.91 -17.28
CA TYR A 303 -12.11 -10.66 -18.48
C TYR A 303 -10.76 -10.20 -19.06
N ARG A 304 -10.31 -8.98 -18.74
CA ARG A 304 -9.00 -8.44 -19.16
C ARG A 304 -7.90 -8.62 -18.12
N LEU A 305 -8.25 -9.12 -16.95
CA LEU A 305 -7.30 -9.43 -15.88
C LEU A 305 -7.03 -10.93 -15.77
N VAL A 306 -7.99 -11.78 -16.13
CA VAL A 306 -7.94 -13.22 -15.90
C VAL A 306 -7.40 -13.99 -17.09
N ASP A 307 -6.78 -15.12 -16.81
CA ASP A 307 -6.22 -16.03 -17.80
C ASP A 307 -7.28 -16.50 -18.77
N ASN A 308 -6.94 -16.53 -20.06
CA ASN A 308 -7.82 -16.93 -21.17
C ASN A 308 -9.16 -16.17 -21.22
N SER A 309 -9.32 -15.07 -20.43
CA SER A 309 -10.58 -14.36 -20.21
C SER A 309 -11.71 -15.26 -19.68
N GLU A 310 -11.37 -16.31 -18.95
CA GLU A 310 -12.31 -17.27 -18.38
C GLU A 310 -12.64 -16.91 -16.94
N PHE A 311 -13.93 -16.84 -16.62
CA PHE A 311 -14.42 -16.53 -15.31
C PHE A 311 -15.66 -17.36 -14.97
N GLU A 312 -15.56 -18.22 -13.95
CA GLU A 312 -16.65 -19.05 -13.46
C GLU A 312 -17.43 -18.29 -12.38
N GLU A 313 -18.54 -17.66 -12.77
CA GLU A 313 -19.33 -16.84 -11.85
C GLU A 313 -20.15 -17.69 -10.87
N TYR A 314 -19.93 -17.44 -9.59
CA TYR A 314 -20.67 -18.04 -8.49
C TYR A 314 -22.01 -17.34 -8.28
N LYS A 315 -23.12 -18.10 -8.26
CA LYS A 315 -24.48 -17.58 -8.07
C LYS A 315 -24.81 -16.41 -9.02
N GLU A 316 -24.53 -16.55 -10.31
CA GLU A 316 -24.72 -15.51 -11.33
C GLU A 316 -26.11 -14.85 -11.28
N ASN A 317 -27.15 -15.61 -10.99
CA ASN A 317 -28.55 -15.13 -10.98
C ASN A 317 -29.02 -14.60 -9.62
N TYR A 318 -28.18 -14.55 -8.59
CA TYR A 318 -28.50 -14.11 -7.24
C TYR A 318 -27.49 -13.08 -6.75
N GLY A 319 -27.95 -12.02 -6.04
CA GLY A 319 -27.08 -11.00 -5.47
C GLY A 319 -26.21 -10.31 -6.53
N LYS A 320 -26.81 -9.90 -7.64
CA LYS A 320 -26.12 -9.46 -8.87
C LYS A 320 -25.34 -8.15 -8.73
N SER A 321 -25.58 -7.37 -7.66
CA SER A 321 -24.85 -6.13 -7.40
C SER A 321 -23.39 -6.38 -6.96
N ILE A 322 -23.06 -7.62 -6.57
CA ILE A 322 -21.69 -8.08 -6.38
C ILE A 322 -21.46 -9.32 -7.27
N ILE A 323 -20.35 -9.31 -7.97
CA ILE A 323 -19.85 -10.42 -8.78
C ILE A 323 -18.88 -11.22 -7.94
N CYS A 324 -19.13 -12.52 -7.80
CA CYS A 324 -18.21 -13.47 -7.17
C CYS A 324 -17.90 -14.60 -8.15
N GLY A 325 -16.69 -15.06 -8.21
CA GLY A 325 -16.36 -16.20 -9.06
C GLY A 325 -14.90 -16.63 -8.98
N TYR A 326 -14.63 -17.80 -9.56
CA TYR A 326 -13.30 -18.36 -9.62
C TYR A 326 -12.67 -18.11 -10.99
N SER A 327 -11.37 -17.93 -10.99
CA SER A 327 -10.58 -17.81 -12.21
C SER A 327 -9.11 -18.06 -11.93
N ARG A 328 -8.25 -17.75 -12.92
CA ARG A 328 -6.80 -17.72 -12.77
C ARG A 328 -6.24 -16.36 -13.16
N ILE A 329 -5.19 -15.96 -12.48
CA ILE A 329 -4.41 -14.77 -12.81
C ILE A 329 -2.94 -15.16 -12.78
N ASP A 330 -2.28 -15.11 -13.95
CA ASP A 330 -0.89 -15.54 -14.12
C ASP A 330 -0.66 -16.99 -13.63
N GLY A 331 -1.61 -17.86 -13.96
CA GLY A 331 -1.66 -19.25 -13.56
C GLY A 331 -2.17 -19.51 -12.13
N TRP A 332 -2.15 -18.52 -11.24
CA TRP A 332 -2.64 -18.66 -9.86
C TRP A 332 -4.15 -18.79 -9.81
N SER A 333 -4.67 -19.79 -9.09
CA SER A 333 -6.10 -19.87 -8.76
C SER A 333 -6.51 -18.74 -7.84
N VAL A 334 -7.56 -18.01 -8.19
CA VAL A 334 -8.06 -16.85 -7.43
C VAL A 334 -9.58 -16.86 -7.30
N GLY A 335 -10.08 -16.40 -6.16
CA GLY A 335 -11.47 -15.97 -6.00
C GLY A 335 -11.56 -14.47 -6.21
N ILE A 336 -12.52 -14.00 -7.00
CA ILE A 336 -12.74 -12.57 -7.26
C ILE A 336 -14.06 -12.15 -6.62
N VAL A 337 -14.03 -11.03 -5.88
CA VAL A 337 -15.21 -10.35 -5.32
C VAL A 337 -15.19 -8.92 -5.85
N ALA A 338 -16.17 -8.54 -6.65
CA ALA A 338 -16.16 -7.26 -7.37
C ALA A 338 -17.55 -6.59 -7.35
N ASN A 339 -17.58 -5.27 -7.23
CA ASN A 339 -18.84 -4.53 -7.31
C ASN A 339 -19.28 -4.39 -8.78
N GLN A 340 -20.50 -4.87 -9.12
CA GLN A 340 -21.11 -4.56 -10.41
C GLN A 340 -21.53 -3.10 -10.45
N ARG A 341 -21.24 -2.40 -11.55
CA ARG A 341 -21.60 -0.98 -11.72
C ARG A 341 -22.82 -0.76 -12.60
N GLU A 342 -23.29 -1.77 -13.31
CA GLU A 342 -24.58 -1.74 -14.01
C GLU A 342 -25.74 -1.88 -13.02
N MET A 343 -26.87 -1.28 -13.36
CA MET A 343 -28.13 -1.57 -12.69
C MET A 343 -28.56 -3.01 -13.03
N VAL A 344 -28.96 -3.76 -12.03
CA VAL A 344 -29.38 -5.15 -12.18
C VAL A 344 -30.83 -5.34 -11.72
N LYS A 345 -31.48 -6.37 -12.22
CA LYS A 345 -32.85 -6.74 -11.79
C LYS A 345 -32.82 -8.07 -11.05
N THR A 346 -33.52 -8.12 -9.93
CA THR A 346 -33.82 -9.37 -9.22
C THR A 346 -34.85 -10.20 -9.99
N LYS A 347 -35.03 -11.48 -9.64
CA LYS A 347 -36.12 -12.30 -10.21
C LYS A 347 -37.50 -11.73 -9.98
N LYS A 348 -37.71 -10.97 -8.90
CA LYS A 348 -38.99 -10.29 -8.59
C LYS A 348 -39.17 -8.98 -9.38
N GLY A 349 -38.22 -8.63 -10.26
CA GLY A 349 -38.28 -7.41 -11.07
C GLY A 349 -37.80 -6.14 -10.37
N GLU A 350 -37.32 -6.22 -9.13
CA GLU A 350 -36.79 -5.07 -8.39
C GLU A 350 -35.46 -4.62 -8.98
N VAL A 351 -35.32 -3.31 -9.14
CA VAL A 351 -34.08 -2.69 -9.64
C VAL A 351 -33.10 -2.47 -8.49
N GLN A 352 -31.89 -2.98 -8.64
CA GLN A 352 -30.77 -2.73 -7.73
C GLN A 352 -29.73 -1.86 -8.43
N PHE A 353 -29.26 -0.81 -7.75
CA PHE A 353 -28.27 0.13 -8.28
C PHE A 353 -26.86 -0.45 -8.25
N GLY A 354 -26.10 -0.16 -9.29
CA GLY A 354 -24.70 -0.56 -9.37
C GLY A 354 -23.81 0.10 -8.30
N GLY A 355 -22.89 -0.67 -7.75
CA GLY A 355 -21.98 -0.21 -6.69
C GLY A 355 -22.59 -0.16 -5.29
N VAL A 356 -23.85 -0.59 -5.13
CA VAL A 356 -24.55 -0.66 -3.84
C VAL A 356 -24.61 -2.11 -3.38
N ILE A 357 -24.34 -2.35 -2.10
CA ILE A 357 -24.45 -3.68 -1.49
C ILE A 357 -25.85 -3.86 -0.93
N TYR A 358 -26.50 -4.96 -1.32
CA TYR A 358 -27.82 -5.39 -0.84
C TYR A 358 -27.68 -6.65 0.01
N SER A 359 -28.71 -7.02 0.77
CA SER A 359 -28.71 -8.22 1.61
C SER A 359 -28.35 -9.49 0.83
N ASP A 360 -28.95 -9.68 -0.35
CA ASP A 360 -28.66 -10.83 -1.20
C ASP A 360 -27.21 -10.88 -1.71
N SER A 361 -26.62 -9.73 -2.05
CA SER A 361 -25.25 -9.65 -2.51
C SER A 361 -24.24 -9.77 -1.35
N ALA A 362 -24.57 -9.30 -0.16
CA ALA A 362 -23.79 -9.49 1.05
C ALA A 362 -23.73 -10.98 1.44
N ASP A 363 -24.86 -11.68 1.44
CA ASP A 363 -24.94 -13.12 1.70
C ASP A 363 -24.18 -13.95 0.67
N LYS A 364 -24.33 -13.63 -0.62
CA LYS A 364 -23.57 -14.26 -1.70
C LYS A 364 -22.08 -14.15 -1.45
N SER A 365 -21.61 -12.95 -1.13
CA SER A 365 -20.19 -12.64 -0.92
C SER A 365 -19.65 -13.34 0.32
N ALA A 366 -20.39 -13.30 1.45
CA ALA A 366 -19.99 -13.99 2.67
C ALA A 366 -19.77 -15.48 2.43
N ARG A 367 -20.70 -16.15 1.79
CA ARG A 367 -20.56 -17.58 1.48
C ARG A 367 -19.45 -17.88 0.48
N PHE A 368 -19.24 -17.01 -0.51
CA PHE A 368 -18.15 -17.17 -1.47
C PHE A 368 -16.79 -17.03 -0.81
N ILE A 369 -16.61 -16.02 0.06
CA ILE A 369 -15.37 -15.84 0.85
C ILE A 369 -15.09 -17.05 1.73
N ALA A 370 -16.11 -17.59 2.40
CA ALA A 370 -15.97 -18.83 3.18
C ALA A 370 -15.52 -20.03 2.32
N ASN A 371 -16.08 -20.17 1.10
CA ASN A 371 -15.66 -21.20 0.15
C ASN A 371 -14.21 -21.03 -0.30
N CYS A 372 -13.74 -19.80 -0.52
CA CYS A 372 -12.33 -19.55 -0.85
C CYS A 372 -11.40 -19.98 0.31
N ASN A 373 -11.79 -19.71 1.54
CA ASN A 373 -11.05 -20.15 2.72
C ASN A 373 -11.00 -21.68 2.83
N GLN A 374 -12.12 -22.37 2.61
CA GLN A 374 -12.19 -23.83 2.62
C GLN A 374 -11.29 -24.47 1.55
N LYS A 375 -11.20 -23.84 0.39
CA LYS A 375 -10.40 -24.29 -0.76
C LYS A 375 -8.95 -23.77 -0.74
N LYS A 376 -8.56 -22.94 0.21
CA LYS A 376 -7.26 -22.25 0.27
C LYS A 376 -6.97 -21.43 -1.01
N ILE A 377 -7.93 -20.67 -1.47
CA ILE A 377 -7.83 -19.83 -2.68
C ILE A 377 -7.65 -18.37 -2.25
N PRO A 378 -6.58 -17.68 -2.67
CA PRO A 378 -6.41 -16.23 -2.48
C PRO A 378 -7.58 -15.43 -3.05
N ILE A 379 -7.95 -14.32 -2.40
CA ILE A 379 -9.10 -13.51 -2.79
C ILE A 379 -8.65 -12.15 -3.31
N VAL A 380 -9.19 -11.76 -4.46
CA VAL A 380 -9.00 -10.43 -5.07
C VAL A 380 -10.30 -9.64 -4.95
N PHE A 381 -10.24 -8.48 -4.30
CA PHE A 381 -11.34 -7.53 -4.19
C PHE A 381 -11.17 -6.39 -5.20
N LEU A 382 -12.17 -6.18 -6.07
CA LEU A 382 -12.22 -5.06 -7.01
C LEU A 382 -13.31 -4.09 -6.54
N GLN A 383 -12.90 -2.98 -5.95
CA GLN A 383 -13.82 -2.02 -5.33
C GLN A 383 -14.25 -0.91 -6.29
N ASP A 384 -15.54 -0.78 -6.50
CA ASP A 384 -16.22 0.45 -6.94
C ASP A 384 -17.57 0.53 -6.23
N VAL A 385 -17.52 0.77 -4.91
CA VAL A 385 -18.63 0.68 -3.98
C VAL A 385 -19.03 2.05 -3.42
N THR A 386 -20.33 2.32 -3.42
CA THR A 386 -20.92 3.56 -2.88
C THR A 386 -21.44 3.40 -1.46
N GLY A 387 -21.60 2.18 -0.97
CA GLY A 387 -22.10 1.84 0.36
C GLY A 387 -23.09 0.69 0.33
N PHE A 388 -23.73 0.45 1.46
CA PHE A 388 -24.88 -0.45 1.58
C PHE A 388 -26.15 0.28 1.20
N MET A 389 -27.18 -0.47 0.78
CA MET A 389 -28.50 0.08 0.55
C MET A 389 -29.11 0.61 1.86
N VAL A 390 -29.79 1.74 1.78
CA VAL A 390 -30.42 2.43 2.91
C VAL A 390 -31.93 2.52 2.71
N GLY A 391 -32.65 2.78 3.78
CA GLY A 391 -34.09 2.96 3.77
C GLY A 391 -34.83 1.88 4.53
N SER A 392 -36.07 2.16 4.94
CA SER A 392 -36.88 1.30 5.81
C SER A 392 -37.00 -0.13 5.29
N LYS A 393 -37.19 -0.32 3.99
CA LYS A 393 -37.24 -1.65 3.37
C LYS A 393 -35.98 -2.45 3.64
N SER A 394 -34.80 -1.89 3.34
CA SER A 394 -33.50 -2.57 3.54
C SER A 394 -33.23 -2.85 5.01
N GLU A 395 -33.54 -1.91 5.90
CA GLU A 395 -33.39 -2.09 7.35
C GLU A 395 -34.27 -3.22 7.87
N HIS A 396 -35.55 -3.26 7.46
CA HIS A 396 -36.49 -4.32 7.87
C HIS A 396 -36.13 -5.69 7.25
N GLU A 397 -35.48 -5.71 6.09
CA GLU A 397 -34.95 -6.93 5.46
C GLU A 397 -33.64 -7.40 6.09
N GLY A 398 -33.02 -6.63 7.00
CA GLY A 398 -31.85 -7.03 7.76
C GLY A 398 -30.51 -6.70 7.11
N ILE A 399 -30.40 -5.61 6.35
CA ILE A 399 -29.17 -5.20 5.66
C ILE A 399 -27.96 -5.08 6.61
N ILE A 400 -28.17 -4.60 7.85
CA ILE A 400 -27.12 -4.51 8.87
C ILE A 400 -26.60 -5.89 9.24
N LYS A 401 -27.49 -6.85 9.45
CA LYS A 401 -27.18 -8.24 9.76
C LYS A 401 -26.37 -8.89 8.64
N ASP A 402 -26.82 -8.77 7.39
CA ASP A 402 -26.17 -9.40 6.26
C ASP A 402 -24.85 -8.72 5.89
N GLY A 403 -24.79 -7.40 6.04
CA GLY A 403 -23.54 -6.63 5.94
C GLY A 403 -22.53 -7.03 7.00
N ALA A 404 -22.96 -7.16 8.26
CA ALA A 404 -22.11 -7.62 9.36
C ALA A 404 -21.59 -9.05 9.13
N LYS A 405 -22.43 -9.94 8.60
CA LYS A 405 -22.04 -11.30 8.20
C LYS A 405 -20.90 -11.27 7.16
N MET A 406 -21.04 -10.46 6.12
CA MET A 406 -20.01 -10.32 5.08
C MET A 406 -18.68 -9.80 5.67
N VAL A 407 -18.74 -8.76 6.52
CA VAL A 407 -17.58 -8.20 7.20
C VAL A 407 -16.94 -9.23 8.13
N ASN A 408 -17.74 -9.96 8.91
CA ASN A 408 -17.26 -10.98 9.84
C ASN A 408 -16.49 -12.10 9.12
N VAL A 409 -17.08 -12.67 8.08
CA VAL A 409 -16.46 -13.75 7.27
C VAL A 409 -15.17 -13.29 6.62
N MET A 410 -15.13 -12.06 6.09
CA MET A 410 -13.96 -11.48 5.46
C MET A 410 -12.85 -11.17 6.47
N SER A 411 -13.20 -10.65 7.65
CA SER A 411 -12.25 -10.34 8.73
C SER A 411 -11.53 -11.57 9.25
N ASN A 412 -12.24 -12.70 9.36
CA ASN A 412 -11.70 -13.98 9.84
C ASN A 412 -11.05 -14.82 8.72
N SER A 413 -10.95 -14.28 7.52
CA SER A 413 -10.32 -14.99 6.38
C SER A 413 -8.83 -15.23 6.63
N VAL A 414 -8.40 -16.49 6.51
CA VAL A 414 -7.01 -16.93 6.66
C VAL A 414 -6.25 -17.00 5.32
N VAL A 415 -6.97 -16.93 4.20
CA VAL A 415 -6.33 -16.83 2.87
C VAL A 415 -5.92 -15.39 2.57
N PRO A 416 -4.86 -15.17 1.79
CA PRO A 416 -4.43 -13.83 1.40
C PRO A 416 -5.52 -13.07 0.67
N LYS A 417 -5.68 -11.80 1.00
CA LYS A 417 -6.62 -10.86 0.38
C LYS A 417 -5.84 -9.75 -0.32
N PHE A 418 -6.25 -9.40 -1.54
CA PHE A 418 -5.66 -8.34 -2.33
C PHE A 418 -6.75 -7.38 -2.77
N THR A 419 -6.60 -6.09 -2.48
CA THR A 419 -7.64 -5.09 -2.75
C THR A 419 -7.20 -4.09 -3.80
N PHE A 420 -8.03 -3.87 -4.81
CA PHE A 420 -7.83 -2.87 -5.85
C PHE A 420 -9.03 -1.92 -5.88
N ILE A 421 -8.79 -0.65 -5.55
CA ILE A 421 -9.82 0.38 -5.58
C ILE A 421 -9.85 0.97 -6.99
N ILE A 422 -10.83 0.53 -7.78
CA ILE A 422 -10.98 0.93 -9.18
C ILE A 422 -11.71 2.27 -9.29
N GLY A 423 -12.69 2.48 -8.43
CA GLY A 423 -13.54 3.65 -8.42
C GLY A 423 -13.86 4.14 -7.02
N ASN A 424 -15.13 4.21 -6.68
CA ASN A 424 -15.56 4.65 -5.36
C ASN A 424 -15.25 3.60 -4.29
N SER A 425 -14.91 4.07 -3.10
CA SER A 425 -14.72 3.26 -1.90
C SER A 425 -15.28 4.02 -0.70
N TYR A 426 -16.60 3.93 -0.49
CA TYR A 426 -17.29 4.80 0.44
C TYR A 426 -17.87 4.04 1.64
N GLY A 427 -17.74 4.66 2.82
CA GLY A 427 -18.34 4.25 4.09
C GLY A 427 -18.08 2.79 4.43
N ALA A 428 -19.10 2.11 4.97
CA ALA A 428 -19.01 0.69 5.31
C ALA A 428 -18.82 -0.24 4.10
N GLY A 429 -19.06 0.25 2.88
CA GLY A 429 -18.74 -0.48 1.65
C GLY A 429 -17.23 -0.71 1.51
N ASN A 430 -16.38 0.26 1.90
CA ASN A 430 -14.94 0.06 1.99
C ASN A 430 -14.58 -1.11 2.91
N TYR A 431 -15.24 -1.20 4.06
CA TYR A 431 -15.02 -2.25 5.04
C TYR A 431 -15.41 -3.62 4.51
N ALA A 432 -16.61 -3.75 3.99
CA ALA A 432 -17.14 -5.00 3.44
C ALA A 432 -16.32 -5.54 2.25
N MET A 433 -15.72 -4.66 1.47
CA MET A 433 -14.89 -4.98 0.32
C MET A 433 -13.39 -5.02 0.65
N CYS A 434 -13.02 -5.34 1.90
CA CYS A 434 -11.66 -5.50 2.37
C CYS A 434 -10.80 -4.22 2.23
N GLY A 435 -11.23 -3.13 2.87
CA GLY A 435 -10.41 -1.92 3.02
C GLY A 435 -9.17 -2.15 3.89
N LYS A 436 -8.33 -1.12 4.05
CA LYS A 436 -7.01 -1.20 4.72
C LYS A 436 -7.08 -1.80 6.13
N ALA A 437 -8.13 -1.52 6.90
CA ALA A 437 -8.31 -2.00 8.27
C ALA A 437 -8.68 -3.50 8.37
N TYR A 438 -8.88 -4.16 7.26
CA TYR A 438 -9.23 -5.59 7.19
C TYR A 438 -8.10 -6.46 6.66
N ASP A 439 -6.89 -5.99 6.81
CA ASP A 439 -5.64 -6.70 6.58
C ASP A 439 -5.52 -7.31 5.17
N PRO A 440 -5.75 -6.53 4.08
CA PRO A 440 -5.33 -7.00 2.78
C PRO A 440 -3.80 -7.08 2.75
N ARG A 441 -3.25 -8.16 2.21
CA ARG A 441 -1.79 -8.30 2.02
C ARG A 441 -1.23 -7.12 1.25
N LEU A 442 -1.96 -6.68 0.22
CA LEU A 442 -1.68 -5.48 -0.56
C LEU A 442 -2.98 -4.76 -0.91
N ILE A 443 -2.94 -3.43 -0.91
CA ILE A 443 -4.06 -2.58 -1.32
C ILE A 443 -3.58 -1.47 -2.25
N PHE A 444 -4.10 -1.44 -3.46
CA PHE A 444 -3.75 -0.46 -4.49
C PHE A 444 -4.97 0.31 -4.98
N ALA A 445 -4.75 1.47 -5.54
CA ALA A 445 -5.79 2.25 -6.18
C ALA A 445 -5.43 2.58 -7.64
N TRP A 446 -6.43 2.60 -8.50
CA TRP A 446 -6.31 3.20 -9.82
C TRP A 446 -6.42 4.72 -9.72
N PRO A 447 -5.94 5.49 -10.71
CA PRO A 447 -6.03 6.96 -10.69
C PRO A 447 -7.48 7.49 -10.65
N THR A 448 -8.46 6.64 -10.92
CA THR A 448 -9.89 6.92 -10.86
C THR A 448 -10.52 6.76 -9.48
N ALA A 449 -9.76 6.23 -8.52
CA ALA A 449 -10.26 5.92 -7.18
C ALA A 449 -10.69 7.16 -6.39
N LYS A 450 -11.68 6.97 -5.52
CA LYS A 450 -12.11 7.96 -4.53
C LYS A 450 -12.42 7.25 -3.21
N LEU A 451 -11.82 7.73 -2.13
CA LEU A 451 -12.00 7.16 -0.79
C LEU A 451 -12.65 8.20 0.13
N ALA A 452 -13.77 7.87 0.74
CA ALA A 452 -14.48 8.76 1.64
C ALA A 452 -15.50 8.02 2.52
N VAL A 453 -16.05 8.71 3.51
CA VAL A 453 -17.20 8.20 4.29
C VAL A 453 -18.47 8.13 3.42
N MET A 454 -18.66 9.10 2.52
CA MET A 454 -19.80 9.17 1.60
C MET A 454 -19.46 9.96 0.33
N GLY A 455 -20.33 9.95 -0.66
CA GLY A 455 -20.14 10.72 -1.89
C GLY A 455 -20.05 12.24 -1.65
N GLY A 456 -19.22 12.92 -2.44
CA GLY A 456 -18.86 14.32 -2.21
C GLY A 456 -20.05 15.30 -2.20
N GLU A 457 -21.07 15.06 -3.03
CA GLU A 457 -22.26 15.92 -3.04
C GLU A 457 -23.13 15.74 -1.79
N GLN A 458 -23.29 14.51 -1.34
CA GLN A 458 -24.04 14.20 -0.11
C GLN A 458 -23.30 14.77 1.11
N ALA A 459 -21.98 14.55 1.18
CA ALA A 459 -21.12 15.10 2.25
C ALA A 459 -21.19 16.63 2.28
N ALA A 460 -21.12 17.28 1.14
CA ALA A 460 -21.20 18.74 1.06
C ALA A 460 -22.53 19.29 1.58
N LYS A 461 -23.65 18.63 1.29
CA LYS A 461 -24.98 19.02 1.80
C LYS A 461 -25.07 18.85 3.33
N VAL A 462 -24.59 17.72 3.85
CA VAL A 462 -24.58 17.45 5.30
C VAL A 462 -23.70 18.46 6.05
N LEU A 463 -22.47 18.67 5.57
CA LEU A 463 -21.53 19.63 6.19
C LEU A 463 -22.05 21.07 6.11
N LEU A 464 -22.67 21.46 5.00
CA LEU A 464 -23.32 22.76 4.88
C LEU A 464 -24.45 22.93 5.91
N GLN A 465 -25.27 21.89 6.12
CA GLN A 465 -26.34 21.94 7.11
C GLN A 465 -25.80 22.08 8.54
N ILE A 466 -24.70 21.38 8.87
CA ILE A 466 -24.02 21.50 10.16
C ILE A 466 -23.51 22.94 10.35
N GLU A 467 -22.87 23.50 9.34
CA GLU A 467 -22.32 24.86 9.42
C GLU A 467 -23.43 25.91 9.50
N LYS A 468 -24.52 25.75 8.78
CA LYS A 468 -25.74 26.59 8.92
C LYS A 468 -26.28 26.57 10.33
N THR A 469 -26.39 25.39 10.95
CA THR A 469 -26.87 25.24 12.33
C THR A 469 -25.94 25.95 13.31
N LYS A 470 -24.63 25.78 13.15
CA LYS A 470 -23.60 26.43 13.99
C LYS A 470 -23.64 27.96 13.90
N LEU A 471 -23.75 28.50 12.68
CA LEU A 471 -23.85 29.95 12.46
C LEU A 471 -25.16 30.52 13.01
N LYS A 472 -26.27 29.80 12.85
CA LYS A 472 -27.58 30.18 13.44
C LYS A 472 -27.51 30.26 14.98
N LEU A 473 -26.83 29.32 15.62
CA LEU A 473 -26.60 29.33 17.08
C LEU A 473 -25.76 30.54 17.55
N LYS A 474 -24.90 31.06 16.67
CA LYS A 474 -24.10 32.27 16.92
C LYS A 474 -24.85 33.57 16.59
N GLY A 475 -26.10 33.50 16.15
CA GLY A 475 -26.91 34.66 15.77
C GLY A 475 -26.54 35.24 14.40
N GLU A 476 -25.70 34.56 13.61
CA GLU A 476 -25.29 35.01 12.28
C GLU A 476 -26.34 34.65 11.23
N LYS A 477 -26.75 35.62 10.40
CA LYS A 477 -27.58 35.42 9.22
C LYS A 477 -26.72 34.92 8.07
N ILE A 478 -27.18 33.88 7.38
CA ILE A 478 -26.53 33.35 6.19
C ILE A 478 -27.33 33.84 4.96
N ASP A 479 -26.69 34.65 4.15
CA ASP A 479 -27.22 35.00 2.84
C ASP A 479 -26.82 33.93 1.79
N THR A 480 -27.43 34.00 0.62
CA THR A 480 -27.18 33.04 -0.49
C THR A 480 -25.74 33.08 -0.99
N LYS A 481 -25.06 34.24 -0.93
CA LYS A 481 -23.66 34.37 -1.34
C LYS A 481 -22.71 33.67 -0.36
N LYS A 482 -22.93 33.86 0.93
CA LYS A 482 -22.18 33.19 2.01
C LYS A 482 -22.39 31.68 1.95
N GLU A 483 -23.61 31.22 1.71
CA GLU A 483 -23.94 29.80 1.52
C GLU A 483 -23.18 29.18 0.33
N HIS A 484 -23.18 29.82 -0.84
CA HIS A 484 -22.44 29.36 -2.00
C HIS A 484 -20.93 29.31 -1.77
N SER A 485 -20.37 30.30 -1.09
CA SER A 485 -18.95 30.32 -0.74
C SER A 485 -18.58 29.17 0.19
N ILE A 486 -19.38 28.93 1.25
CA ILE A 486 -19.18 27.82 2.19
C ILE A 486 -19.27 26.48 1.44
N LEU A 487 -20.29 26.30 0.60
CA LEU A 487 -20.46 25.07 -0.17
C LEU A 487 -19.29 24.80 -1.12
N LYS A 488 -18.79 25.84 -1.79
CA LYS A 488 -17.63 25.74 -2.67
C LYS A 488 -16.40 25.29 -1.91
N ASN A 489 -16.10 25.94 -0.78
CA ASN A 489 -14.94 25.59 0.06
C ASN A 489 -15.02 24.15 0.59
N ILE A 490 -16.22 23.73 1.04
CA ILE A 490 -16.45 22.36 1.49
C ILE A 490 -16.17 21.37 0.33
N LYS A 491 -16.71 21.63 -0.86
CA LYS A 491 -16.54 20.76 -2.04
C LYS A 491 -15.06 20.67 -2.44
N GLU A 492 -14.33 21.77 -2.48
CA GLU A 492 -12.90 21.79 -2.83
C GLU A 492 -12.07 20.99 -1.81
N LYS A 493 -12.27 21.24 -0.53
CA LYS A 493 -11.59 20.49 0.56
C LYS A 493 -11.90 18.99 0.47
N TYR A 494 -13.18 18.65 0.30
CA TYR A 494 -13.63 17.26 0.22
C TYR A 494 -13.06 16.56 -1.00
N ASN A 495 -13.07 17.21 -2.17
CA ASN A 495 -12.50 16.67 -3.40
C ASN A 495 -11.00 16.38 -3.26
N LYS A 496 -10.24 17.26 -2.59
CA LYS A 496 -8.83 17.02 -2.27
C LYS A 496 -8.66 15.78 -1.38
N GLN A 497 -9.45 15.70 -0.30
CA GLN A 497 -9.34 14.62 0.70
C GLN A 497 -9.79 13.25 0.17
N THR A 498 -10.66 13.19 -0.83
CA THR A 498 -11.13 11.93 -1.41
C THR A 498 -10.25 11.39 -2.53
N SER A 499 -9.24 12.14 -2.97
CA SER A 499 -8.37 11.74 -4.08
C SER A 499 -7.47 10.54 -3.70
N PRO A 500 -7.09 9.70 -4.66
CA PRO A 500 -6.16 8.59 -4.41
C PRO A 500 -4.78 9.09 -3.96
N TYR A 501 -4.37 10.30 -4.35
CA TYR A 501 -3.12 10.92 -3.91
C TYR A 501 -3.14 11.25 -2.42
N TYR A 502 -4.27 11.75 -1.92
CA TYR A 502 -4.44 12.01 -0.50
C TYR A 502 -4.39 10.71 0.33
N ALA A 503 -5.02 9.66 -0.16
CA ALA A 503 -4.97 8.34 0.47
C ALA A 503 -3.56 7.74 0.44
N ALA A 504 -2.87 7.82 -0.70
CA ALA A 504 -1.52 7.33 -0.86
C ALA A 504 -0.49 8.10 -0.02
N SER A 505 -0.65 9.43 0.09
CA SER A 505 0.26 10.24 0.91
C SER A 505 0.23 9.85 2.38
N ARG A 506 -0.87 9.28 2.86
CA ARG A 506 -1.11 8.82 4.24
C ARG A 506 -0.99 7.31 4.42
N LEU A 507 -0.59 6.60 3.36
CA LEU A 507 -0.49 5.12 3.34
C LEU A 507 -1.80 4.41 3.69
N TRP A 508 -2.96 4.99 3.32
CA TRP A 508 -4.24 4.27 3.35
C TRP A 508 -4.33 3.23 2.23
N ILE A 509 -3.50 3.41 1.20
CA ILE A 509 -3.24 2.46 0.13
C ILE A 509 -1.73 2.33 -0.06
N ASP A 510 -1.29 1.20 -0.57
CA ASP A 510 0.12 0.89 -0.76
C ASP A 510 0.72 1.62 -1.96
N ASN A 511 -0.07 1.89 -3.02
CA ASN A 511 0.32 2.81 -4.10
C ASN A 511 -0.87 3.12 -5.03
N ILE A 512 -0.66 4.11 -5.91
CA ILE A 512 -1.51 4.35 -7.10
C ILE A 512 -0.81 3.68 -8.28
N ILE A 513 -1.56 2.89 -9.05
CA ILE A 513 -1.02 2.07 -10.14
C ILE A 513 -1.70 2.33 -11.48
N ASP A 514 -0.98 2.07 -12.55
CA ASP A 514 -1.57 1.93 -13.88
C ASP A 514 -2.49 0.69 -13.89
N PRO A 515 -3.74 0.78 -14.35
CA PRO A 515 -4.64 -0.37 -14.46
C PRO A 515 -4.02 -1.61 -15.11
N LEU A 516 -3.12 -1.43 -16.08
CA LEU A 516 -2.42 -2.53 -16.76
C LEU A 516 -1.41 -3.28 -15.86
N GLU A 517 -1.01 -2.72 -14.73
CA GLU A 517 -0.11 -3.38 -13.79
C GLU A 517 -0.86 -4.33 -12.83
N THR A 518 -2.20 -4.24 -12.78
CA THR A 518 -3.03 -4.96 -11.80
C THR A 518 -2.78 -6.47 -11.81
N ARG A 519 -2.80 -7.11 -12.98
CA ARG A 519 -2.57 -8.55 -13.15
C ARG A 519 -1.21 -8.98 -12.58
N LYS A 520 -0.15 -8.24 -12.90
CA LYS A 520 1.20 -8.53 -12.43
C LYS A 520 1.35 -8.33 -10.93
N ILE A 521 0.73 -7.29 -10.38
CA ILE A 521 0.78 -7.01 -8.93
C ILE A 521 0.05 -8.11 -8.16
N ILE A 522 -1.10 -8.60 -8.64
CA ILE A 522 -1.80 -9.74 -8.05
C ILE A 522 -0.89 -10.97 -8.03
N SER A 523 -0.26 -11.29 -9.16
CA SER A 523 0.67 -12.43 -9.26
C SER A 523 1.83 -12.31 -8.27
N THR A 524 2.50 -11.16 -8.21
CA THR A 524 3.59 -10.91 -7.26
C THR A 524 3.12 -10.99 -5.81
N GLY A 525 1.91 -10.49 -5.52
CA GLY A 525 1.32 -10.57 -4.18
C GLY A 525 1.02 -12.01 -3.75
N ILE A 526 0.47 -12.82 -4.65
CA ILE A 526 0.19 -14.25 -4.36
C ILE A 526 1.49 -15.03 -4.21
N GLU A 527 2.48 -14.75 -5.06
CA GLU A 527 3.81 -15.34 -4.94
C GLU A 527 4.43 -15.01 -3.57
N ALA A 528 4.38 -13.76 -3.16
CA ALA A 528 4.83 -13.33 -1.84
C ALA A 528 4.09 -14.08 -0.72
N ALA A 529 2.76 -14.11 -0.78
CA ALA A 529 1.93 -14.79 0.21
C ALA A 529 2.17 -16.31 0.25
N ASN A 530 2.60 -16.90 -0.86
CA ASN A 530 2.91 -18.33 -0.92
C ASN A 530 4.14 -18.74 -0.09
N HIS A 531 4.97 -17.78 0.34
CA HIS A 531 6.08 -18.02 1.28
C HIS A 531 5.62 -18.16 2.73
N SER A 532 4.35 -17.84 3.05
CA SER A 532 3.80 -17.93 4.41
C SER A 532 2.77 -19.03 4.49
N PRO A 533 3.09 -20.20 5.10
CA PRO A 533 2.12 -21.29 5.28
C PRO A 533 0.90 -20.85 6.07
N ILE A 534 -0.30 -21.26 5.64
CA ILE A 534 -1.53 -21.05 6.37
C ILE A 534 -1.57 -22.05 7.54
N LYS A 535 -1.25 -21.59 8.74
CA LYS A 535 -1.23 -22.39 9.96
C LYS A 535 -2.58 -22.41 10.69
N GLU A 536 -3.35 -21.37 10.56
CA GLU A 536 -4.64 -21.20 11.21
C GLU A 536 -5.75 -21.91 10.43
N LYS A 537 -6.68 -22.53 11.16
CA LYS A 537 -7.91 -23.04 10.57
C LYS A 537 -8.90 -21.90 10.45
N TYR A 538 -9.55 -21.80 9.29
CA TYR A 538 -10.62 -20.85 9.09
C TYR A 538 -11.77 -21.10 10.08
N ASN A 539 -12.10 -20.09 10.85
CA ASN A 539 -13.22 -20.09 11.78
C ASN A 539 -13.90 -18.70 11.73
N PRO A 540 -15.11 -18.58 11.18
CA PRO A 540 -15.79 -17.29 11.12
C PRO A 540 -16.30 -16.78 12.47
N GLY A 541 -16.18 -17.56 13.55
CA GLY A 541 -16.78 -17.22 14.83
C GLY A 541 -18.31 -17.29 14.80
N VAL A 542 -18.96 -16.47 15.62
CA VAL A 542 -20.44 -16.37 15.65
C VAL A 542 -20.93 -15.59 14.44
N ILE A 543 -21.74 -16.22 13.63
CA ILE A 543 -22.31 -15.62 12.41
C ILE A 543 -23.67 -14.99 12.72
N GLN A 544 -23.92 -13.81 12.18
CA GLN A 544 -25.20 -13.11 12.22
C GLN A 544 -26.23 -13.83 11.33
N THR A 545 -27.38 -14.17 11.91
CA THR A 545 -28.46 -14.93 11.24
C THR A 545 -29.75 -14.13 11.15
#